data_796c19a7a8197d0251b2dfd4b6b29b3b
#
_entry.id   796c19a7a8197d0251b2dfd4b6b29b3b
#
_cell.length_a   1.000
_cell.length_b   1.000
_cell.length_c   1.000
_cell.angle_alpha   90.00
_cell.angle_beta   90.00
_cell.angle_gamma   90.00
#
_symmetry.space_group_name_H-M   'P 1'
#
loop_
_entity.id
_entity.type
_entity.pdbx_description
1 polymer ?
#
loop_
_entity_poly.entity_id
_entity_poly.type
_entity_poly.pdbx_seq_one_letter_code
_entity_poly.pdbx_strand_id
1 'polypeptide(L)'
;MPRTFFAPAHPDCIHERKAGVRLDTLVVHTIEGSFSGCLSWFQQGKAKRPVPTAAHYVISRAGDVCQMVPDDKKCYHANSYNSRSIGIEHEARTEPWAARPGKAPPFPTSDFPDAMLDASARVVAALCKKYGIPADRQHIIGHNEVPDATHSDPGAFPWEAYMQRVAEHL
;
A
#
# COMPACT_ATOMS: atom_id res chain seq x y z
N MET A 1 20.86 3.72 -5.92
CA MET A 1 19.66 3.99 -6.71
C MET A 1 18.52 3.13 -6.17
N PRO A 2 17.29 3.65 -6.07
CA PRO A 2 16.12 2.86 -5.70
C PRO A 2 15.94 1.65 -6.62
N ARG A 3 15.48 0.53 -6.05
CA ARG A 3 15.29 -0.74 -6.77
C ARG A 3 13.81 -1.04 -6.93
N THR A 4 13.45 -1.66 -8.04
CA THR A 4 12.13 -2.29 -8.22
C THR A 4 12.34 -3.79 -8.35
N PHE A 5 11.64 -4.58 -7.54
CA PHE A 5 11.80 -6.03 -7.51
C PHE A 5 10.50 -6.73 -7.10
N PHE A 6 10.44 -8.04 -7.36
CA PHE A 6 9.34 -8.90 -6.96
C PHE A 6 9.80 -9.83 -5.83
N ALA A 7 9.08 -9.82 -4.71
CA ALA A 7 9.27 -10.75 -3.60
C ALA A 7 7.86 -11.20 -3.14
N PRO A 8 7.38 -12.37 -3.60
CA PRO A 8 5.98 -12.74 -3.42
C PRO A 8 5.60 -12.86 -1.95
N ALA A 9 4.40 -12.42 -1.63
CA ALA A 9 3.72 -12.73 -0.38
C ALA A 9 3.48 -14.24 -0.27
N HIS A 10 3.22 -14.73 0.94
CA HIS A 10 2.87 -16.14 1.13
C HIS A 10 1.63 -16.52 0.29
N PRO A 11 1.58 -17.71 -0.31
CA PRO A 11 0.42 -18.13 -1.12
C PRO A 11 -0.94 -17.99 -0.42
N ASP A 12 -0.99 -18.18 0.90
CA ASP A 12 -2.21 -17.97 1.69
C ASP A 12 -2.72 -16.51 1.69
N CYS A 13 -1.88 -15.54 1.29
CA CYS A 13 -2.26 -14.12 1.18
C CYS A 13 -2.80 -13.78 -0.21
N ILE A 14 -2.62 -14.66 -1.21
CA ILE A 14 -2.89 -14.40 -2.62
C ILE A 14 -4.14 -15.17 -3.03
N HIS A 15 -5.12 -14.46 -3.60
CA HIS A 15 -6.41 -15.02 -3.97
C HIS A 15 -6.78 -14.63 -5.39
N GLU A 16 -7.64 -15.44 -6.02
CA GLU A 16 -8.22 -15.08 -7.32
C GLU A 16 -9.22 -13.93 -7.18
N ARG A 17 -9.23 -13.00 -8.15
CA ARG A 17 -10.33 -12.06 -8.29
C ARG A 17 -11.52 -12.75 -8.94
N LYS A 18 -12.73 -12.39 -8.54
CA LYS A 18 -13.94 -12.87 -9.22
C LYS A 18 -13.94 -12.38 -10.67
N ALA A 19 -14.36 -13.26 -11.58
CA ALA A 19 -14.51 -12.89 -12.99
C ALA A 19 -15.43 -11.65 -13.15
N GLY A 20 -15.07 -10.74 -14.04
CA GLY A 20 -15.83 -9.51 -14.31
C GLY A 20 -15.61 -8.38 -13.32
N VAL A 21 -14.85 -8.57 -12.25
CA VAL A 21 -14.51 -7.45 -11.35
C VAL A 21 -13.46 -6.57 -12.00
N ARG A 22 -13.79 -5.30 -12.19
CA ARG A 22 -12.89 -4.27 -12.68
C ARG A 22 -12.05 -3.70 -11.52
N LEU A 23 -10.76 -3.49 -11.77
CA LEU A 23 -9.93 -2.67 -10.91
C LEU A 23 -10.25 -1.19 -11.17
N ASP A 24 -10.64 -0.48 -10.13
CA ASP A 24 -11.06 0.93 -10.23
C ASP A 24 -10.56 1.80 -9.07
N THR A 25 -9.84 1.23 -8.12
CA THR A 25 -9.37 1.96 -6.93
C THR A 25 -7.94 1.57 -6.57
N LEU A 26 -7.15 2.56 -6.18
CA LEU A 26 -5.83 2.39 -5.56
C LEU A 26 -5.92 2.83 -4.10
N VAL A 27 -5.49 1.98 -3.17
CA VAL A 27 -5.59 2.26 -1.73
C VAL A 27 -4.20 2.45 -1.15
N VAL A 28 -3.98 3.62 -0.58
CA VAL A 28 -2.74 4.03 0.09
C VAL A 28 -2.79 3.63 1.56
N HIS A 29 -1.74 2.95 2.02
CA HIS A 29 -1.55 2.48 3.38
C HIS A 29 -0.24 2.97 3.98
N THR A 30 -0.09 2.82 5.30
CA THR A 30 1.18 2.91 6.01
C THR A 30 1.46 1.62 6.78
N ILE A 31 2.71 1.15 6.70
CA ILE A 31 3.16 -0.14 7.27
C ILE A 31 3.08 -0.16 8.80
N GLU A 32 3.16 0.99 9.46
CA GLU A 32 3.33 1.13 10.93
C GLU A 32 4.61 0.42 11.45
N GLY A 33 5.59 0.23 10.57
CA GLY A 33 6.82 -0.49 10.84
C GLY A 33 7.88 -0.28 9.77
N SER A 34 8.89 -1.16 9.73
CA SER A 34 9.96 -1.12 8.73
C SER A 34 9.57 -1.85 7.45
N PHE A 35 10.15 -1.42 6.32
CA PHE A 35 10.01 -2.06 5.02
C PHE A 35 10.31 -3.57 5.08
N SER A 36 11.46 -3.96 5.61
CA SER A 36 11.83 -5.37 5.73
C SER A 36 10.91 -6.17 6.65
N GLY A 37 10.41 -5.54 7.72
CA GLY A 37 9.43 -6.13 8.62
C GLY A 37 8.10 -6.43 7.92
N CYS A 38 7.64 -5.50 7.09
CA CYS A 38 6.43 -5.69 6.28
C CYS A 38 6.58 -6.84 5.28
N LEU A 39 7.69 -6.87 4.52
CA LEU A 39 7.95 -7.98 3.59
C LEU A 39 7.93 -9.33 4.32
N SER A 40 8.66 -9.42 5.43
CA SER A 40 8.68 -10.63 6.27
C SER A 40 7.31 -11.01 6.82
N TRP A 41 6.50 -10.01 7.20
CA TRP A 41 5.14 -10.22 7.68
C TRP A 41 4.22 -10.78 6.59
N PHE A 42 4.26 -10.22 5.38
CA PHE A 42 3.45 -10.70 4.26
C PHE A 42 3.88 -12.07 3.71
N GLN A 43 5.11 -12.49 4.02
CA GLN A 43 5.61 -13.84 3.71
C GLN A 43 5.20 -14.91 4.73
N GLN A 44 4.35 -14.57 5.71
CA GLN A 44 3.83 -15.52 6.69
C GLN A 44 2.41 -15.97 6.31
N GLY A 45 2.19 -17.28 6.32
CA GLY A 45 0.90 -17.90 6.03
C GLY A 45 0.04 -18.18 7.28
N LYS A 46 -1.03 -18.92 7.06
CA LYS A 46 -2.06 -19.27 8.07
C LYS A 46 -1.49 -19.99 9.31
N ALA A 47 -0.39 -20.69 9.17
CA ALA A 47 0.29 -21.33 10.31
C ALA A 47 0.75 -20.32 11.38
N LYS A 48 1.03 -19.07 10.97
CA LYS A 48 1.46 -18.00 11.88
C LYS A 48 0.43 -16.89 12.05
N ARG A 49 -0.47 -16.73 11.08
CA ARG A 49 -1.51 -15.70 11.06
C ARG A 49 -2.85 -16.30 10.63
N PRO A 50 -3.87 -16.35 11.50
CA PRO A 50 -5.16 -16.95 11.15
C PRO A 50 -5.83 -16.30 9.93
N VAL A 51 -5.70 -14.98 9.78
CA VAL A 51 -6.14 -14.22 8.60
C VAL A 51 -4.92 -13.53 8.00
N PRO A 52 -4.23 -14.16 7.03
CA PRO A 52 -3.06 -13.56 6.41
C PRO A 52 -3.47 -12.41 5.48
N THR A 53 -2.89 -11.24 5.75
CA THR A 53 -3.07 -10.01 4.97
C THR A 53 -1.83 -9.73 4.13
N ALA A 54 -1.96 -8.99 3.05
CA ALA A 54 -0.87 -8.47 2.25
C ALA A 54 -1.34 -7.27 1.44
N ALA A 55 -0.41 -6.50 0.89
CA ALA A 55 -0.67 -5.50 -0.14
C ALA A 55 0.07 -5.86 -1.43
N HIS A 56 -0.31 -5.21 -2.54
CA HIS A 56 0.29 -5.49 -3.84
C HIS A 56 1.70 -4.91 -3.94
N TYR A 57 1.88 -3.70 -3.43
CA TYR A 57 3.15 -2.99 -3.44
C TYR A 57 3.54 -2.53 -2.05
N VAL A 58 4.83 -2.54 -1.78
CA VAL A 58 5.44 -1.98 -0.57
C VAL A 58 6.54 -1.02 -1.00
N ILE A 59 6.51 0.22 -0.49
CA ILE A 59 7.43 1.29 -0.86
C ILE A 59 8.27 1.66 0.35
N SER A 60 9.60 1.60 0.20
CA SER A 60 10.53 2.00 1.27
C SER A 60 10.70 3.51 1.33
N ARG A 61 11.21 4.02 2.46
CA ARG A 61 11.59 5.43 2.63
C ARG A 61 12.64 5.91 1.62
N ALA A 62 13.50 5.00 1.15
CA ALA A 62 14.51 5.27 0.12
C ALA A 62 13.97 5.20 -1.32
N GLY A 63 12.68 4.87 -1.50
CA GLY A 63 12.04 4.73 -2.80
C GLY A 63 12.19 3.34 -3.44
N ASP A 64 12.69 2.33 -2.71
CA ASP A 64 12.63 0.95 -3.22
C ASP A 64 11.17 0.51 -3.34
N VAL A 65 10.83 -0.17 -4.41
CA VAL A 65 9.51 -0.70 -4.72
C VAL A 65 9.55 -2.21 -4.72
N CYS A 66 8.81 -2.85 -3.84
CA CYS A 66 8.61 -4.29 -3.85
C CYS A 66 7.18 -4.63 -4.28
N GLN A 67 7.01 -5.35 -5.38
CA GLN A 67 5.73 -5.98 -5.67
C GLN A 67 5.66 -7.32 -4.95
N MET A 68 4.60 -7.54 -4.17
CA MET A 68 4.40 -8.75 -3.38
C MET A 68 3.21 -9.59 -3.85
N VAL A 69 2.21 -8.95 -4.45
CA VAL A 69 1.03 -9.62 -5.03
C VAL A 69 0.88 -9.14 -6.46
N PRO A 70 0.69 -10.04 -7.45
CA PRO A 70 0.40 -9.63 -8.83
C PRO A 70 -0.90 -8.80 -8.89
N ASP A 71 -0.95 -7.84 -9.79
CA ASP A 71 -2.09 -6.91 -9.89
C ASP A 71 -3.42 -7.61 -10.20
N ASP A 72 -3.37 -8.70 -10.99
CA ASP A 72 -4.53 -9.51 -11.36
C ASP A 72 -5.04 -10.38 -10.20
N LYS A 73 -4.32 -10.48 -9.11
CA LYS A 73 -4.70 -11.20 -7.91
C LYS A 73 -5.31 -10.26 -6.86
N LYS A 74 -6.03 -10.85 -5.92
CA LYS A 74 -6.60 -10.18 -4.76
C LYS A 74 -5.80 -10.55 -3.51
N CYS A 75 -5.63 -9.61 -2.60
CA CYS A 75 -5.20 -9.85 -1.22
C CYS A 75 -6.11 -9.10 -0.23
N TYR A 76 -5.99 -9.42 1.03
CA TYR A 76 -6.74 -8.74 2.10
C TYR A 76 -5.94 -7.55 2.62
N HIS A 77 -6.37 -6.32 2.27
CA HIS A 77 -5.74 -5.06 2.70
C HIS A 77 -6.74 -3.93 2.99
N ALA A 78 -7.94 -3.95 2.38
CA ALA A 78 -8.89 -2.83 2.41
C ALA A 78 -10.35 -3.30 2.46
N ASN A 79 -10.64 -4.28 3.32
CA ASN A 79 -12.00 -4.74 3.64
C ASN A 79 -12.87 -5.01 2.38
N SER A 80 -14.01 -4.32 2.22
CA SER A 80 -14.91 -4.46 1.07
C SER A 80 -14.27 -4.08 -0.27
N TYR A 81 -13.19 -3.29 -0.27
CA TYR A 81 -12.45 -2.88 -1.46
C TYR A 81 -11.40 -3.90 -1.93
N ASN A 82 -11.11 -4.96 -1.17
CA ASN A 82 -10.11 -5.97 -1.53
C ASN A 82 -10.24 -6.52 -2.97
N SER A 83 -11.46 -6.68 -3.46
CA SER A 83 -11.70 -7.29 -4.78
C SER A 83 -11.51 -6.33 -5.95
N ARG A 84 -11.68 -5.01 -5.74
CA ARG A 84 -11.67 -3.99 -6.79
C ARG A 84 -10.47 -3.05 -6.75
N SER A 85 -9.56 -3.23 -5.77
CA SER A 85 -8.45 -2.31 -5.53
C SER A 85 -7.07 -2.97 -5.60
N ILE A 86 -6.06 -2.12 -5.71
CA ILE A 86 -4.64 -2.45 -5.50
C ILE A 86 -4.17 -1.67 -4.28
N GLY A 87 -3.61 -2.37 -3.29
CA GLY A 87 -3.06 -1.77 -2.08
C GLY A 87 -1.58 -1.43 -2.22
N ILE A 88 -1.19 -0.25 -1.72
CA ILE A 88 0.17 0.29 -1.77
C ILE A 88 0.57 0.73 -0.37
N GLU A 89 1.50 0.00 0.24
CA GLU A 89 2.04 0.25 1.57
C GLU A 89 3.24 1.20 1.51
N HIS A 90 3.30 2.15 2.42
CA HIS A 90 4.39 3.09 2.57
C HIS A 90 5.12 2.86 3.90
N GLU A 91 6.44 2.85 3.89
CA GLU A 91 7.28 2.74 5.10
C GLU A 91 7.18 4.03 5.93
N ALA A 92 6.03 4.22 6.54
CA ALA A 92 5.67 5.32 7.39
C ALA A 92 4.82 4.82 8.56
N ARG A 93 4.42 5.71 9.46
CA ARG A 93 3.51 5.42 10.56
C ARG A 93 2.55 6.57 10.82
N THR A 94 1.37 6.25 11.33
CA THR A 94 0.38 7.21 11.80
C THR A 94 0.50 7.48 13.29
N GLU A 95 -0.04 8.58 13.77
CA GLU A 95 0.04 8.97 15.19
C GLU A 95 -0.55 7.98 16.19
N PRO A 96 -1.72 7.36 15.95
CA PRO A 96 -2.29 6.42 16.91
C PRO A 96 -1.38 5.24 17.26
N TRP A 97 -0.55 4.81 16.31
CA TRP A 97 0.40 3.71 16.51
C TRP A 97 1.72 4.15 17.14
N ALA A 98 2.05 5.43 17.08
CA ALA A 98 3.25 6.01 17.70
C ALA A 98 3.30 5.79 19.23
N ALA A 99 2.14 5.61 19.85
CA ALA A 99 2.01 5.47 21.29
C ALA A 99 2.32 4.08 21.84
N ARG A 100 2.69 3.08 21.03
CA ARG A 100 3.03 1.73 21.53
C ARG A 100 4.44 1.71 22.12
N PRO A 101 4.61 1.58 23.46
CA PRO A 101 5.94 1.57 24.08
C PRO A 101 6.83 0.47 23.51
N GLY A 102 8.07 0.81 23.19
CA GLY A 102 9.12 -0.15 22.80
C GLY A 102 9.01 -0.74 21.40
N LYS A 103 8.05 -0.28 20.55
CA LYS A 103 7.86 -0.78 19.17
C LYS A 103 7.83 0.30 18.09
N ALA A 104 8.18 1.54 18.43
CA ALA A 104 8.21 2.62 17.44
C ALA A 104 9.33 2.36 16.41
N PRO A 105 9.03 2.44 15.10
CA PRO A 105 10.07 2.46 14.07
C PRO A 105 11.02 3.65 14.29
N PRO A 106 12.24 3.59 13.77
CA PRO A 106 13.27 4.61 14.01
C PRO A 106 13.10 5.89 13.17
N PHE A 107 11.88 6.25 12.82
CA PHE A 107 11.57 7.46 12.06
C PHE A 107 10.34 8.18 12.63
N PRO A 108 10.20 9.50 12.39
CA PRO A 108 9.11 10.31 12.89
C PRO A 108 7.73 9.84 12.40
N THR A 109 6.70 10.18 13.17
CA THR A 109 5.30 9.99 12.80
C THR A 109 4.94 10.92 11.64
N SER A 110 4.12 10.43 10.69
CA SER A 110 3.64 11.18 9.52
C SER A 110 4.76 11.80 8.69
N ASP A 111 5.93 11.16 8.67
CA ASP A 111 7.07 11.57 7.86
C ASP A 111 7.13 10.73 6.57
N PHE A 112 6.91 11.40 5.44
CA PHE A 112 6.83 10.83 4.11
C PHE A 112 7.93 11.42 3.21
N PRO A 113 9.13 10.81 3.13
CA PRO A 113 10.23 11.33 2.32
C PRO A 113 9.89 11.44 0.84
N ASP A 114 10.44 12.44 0.16
CA ASP A 114 10.24 12.69 -1.27
C ASP A 114 10.54 11.47 -2.13
N ALA A 115 11.62 10.75 -1.84
CA ALA A 115 11.99 9.53 -2.58
C ALA A 115 10.90 8.45 -2.53
N MET A 116 10.24 8.29 -1.39
CA MET A 116 9.13 7.35 -1.20
C MET A 116 7.88 7.82 -1.96
N LEU A 117 7.51 9.09 -1.80
CA LEU A 117 6.33 9.66 -2.47
C LEU A 117 6.47 9.62 -3.99
N ASP A 118 7.65 9.94 -4.51
CA ASP A 118 7.92 9.94 -5.93
C ASP A 118 7.94 8.51 -6.52
N ALA A 119 8.55 7.55 -5.83
CA ALA A 119 8.52 6.14 -6.24
C ALA A 119 7.08 5.60 -6.25
N SER A 120 6.29 5.91 -5.22
CA SER A 120 4.88 5.53 -5.13
C SER A 120 4.04 6.19 -6.23
N ALA A 121 4.24 7.48 -6.48
CA ALA A 121 3.52 8.22 -7.52
C ALA A 121 3.75 7.62 -8.92
N ARG A 122 4.98 7.18 -9.23
CA ARG A 122 5.29 6.45 -10.46
C ARG A 122 4.52 5.13 -10.57
N VAL A 123 4.45 4.36 -9.50
CA VAL A 123 3.66 3.11 -9.46
C VAL A 123 2.18 3.41 -9.70
N VAL A 124 1.62 4.39 -8.98
CA VAL A 124 0.22 4.79 -9.10
C VAL A 124 -0.11 5.27 -10.52
N ALA A 125 0.70 6.15 -11.10
CA ALA A 125 0.49 6.63 -12.47
C ALA A 125 0.52 5.49 -13.50
N ALA A 126 1.47 4.55 -13.35
CA ALA A 126 1.55 3.36 -14.22
C ALA A 126 0.30 2.47 -14.09
N LEU A 127 -0.21 2.27 -12.86
CA LEU A 127 -1.44 1.50 -12.62
C LEU A 127 -2.68 2.22 -13.18
N CYS A 128 -2.77 3.53 -13.03
CA CYS A 128 -3.84 4.34 -13.61
C CYS A 128 -3.88 4.17 -15.13
N LYS A 129 -2.74 4.31 -15.81
CA LYS A 129 -2.62 4.07 -17.26
C LYS A 129 -2.99 2.64 -17.65
N LYS A 130 -2.46 1.65 -16.93
CA LYS A 130 -2.63 0.22 -17.25
C LYS A 130 -4.09 -0.24 -17.14
N TYR A 131 -4.80 0.23 -16.11
CA TYR A 131 -6.15 -0.25 -15.79
C TYR A 131 -7.26 0.76 -16.14
N GLY A 132 -6.90 1.94 -16.65
CA GLY A 132 -7.86 3.00 -16.95
C GLY A 132 -8.54 3.54 -15.68
N ILE A 133 -7.80 3.58 -14.56
CA ILE A 133 -8.27 4.16 -13.30
C ILE A 133 -8.06 5.67 -13.37
N PRO A 134 -9.09 6.50 -13.12
CA PRO A 134 -8.90 7.94 -13.05
C PRO A 134 -7.89 8.34 -11.97
N ALA A 135 -6.97 9.23 -12.32
CA ALA A 135 -5.93 9.69 -11.39
C ALA A 135 -6.46 10.87 -10.55
N ASP A 136 -7.44 10.61 -9.71
CA ASP A 136 -8.08 11.58 -8.84
C ASP A 136 -8.29 11.03 -7.42
N ARG A 137 -8.73 11.90 -6.48
CA ARG A 137 -8.98 11.54 -5.08
C ARG A 137 -10.23 10.70 -4.84
N GLN A 138 -11.03 10.41 -5.86
CA GLN A 138 -12.15 9.46 -5.76
C GLN A 138 -11.68 8.01 -6.00
N HIS A 139 -10.57 7.83 -6.74
CA HIS A 139 -10.04 6.53 -7.13
C HIS A 139 -8.68 6.22 -6.50
N ILE A 140 -7.94 7.22 -6.02
CA ILE A 140 -6.70 7.09 -5.25
C ILE A 140 -7.01 7.56 -3.83
N ILE A 141 -7.27 6.63 -2.92
CA ILE A 141 -7.81 6.89 -1.59
C ILE A 141 -6.91 6.35 -0.48
N GLY A 142 -7.08 6.85 0.73
CA GLY A 142 -6.50 6.25 1.93
C GLY A 142 -7.33 5.07 2.43
N HIS A 143 -6.71 4.16 3.19
CA HIS A 143 -7.45 3.05 3.81
C HIS A 143 -8.58 3.56 4.71
N ASN A 144 -8.35 4.63 5.47
CA ASN A 144 -9.35 5.27 6.34
C ASN A 144 -10.57 5.85 5.58
N GLU A 145 -10.52 5.96 4.26
CA GLU A 145 -11.61 6.43 3.40
C GLU A 145 -12.47 5.27 2.84
N VAL A 146 -12.07 4.02 3.08
CA VAL A 146 -12.88 2.84 2.73
C VAL A 146 -14.09 2.79 3.69
N PRO A 147 -15.33 2.58 3.19
CA PRO A 147 -16.56 2.72 4.00
C PRO A 147 -16.60 1.85 5.26
N ASP A 148 -15.97 0.68 5.24
CA ASP A 148 -15.90 -0.27 6.35
C ASP A 148 -14.48 -0.37 6.95
N ALA A 149 -13.67 0.69 6.80
CA ALA A 149 -12.33 0.75 7.35
C ALA A 149 -12.32 0.65 8.87
N THR A 150 -11.37 -0.11 9.40
CA THR A 150 -11.14 -0.28 10.84
C THR A 150 -9.82 0.36 11.29
N HIS A 151 -9.08 0.95 10.36
CA HIS A 151 -7.77 1.56 10.56
C HIS A 151 -7.77 3.03 10.14
N SER A 152 -6.86 3.82 10.70
CA SER A 152 -6.75 5.26 10.44
C SER A 152 -5.67 5.61 9.42
N ASP A 153 -4.95 4.62 8.90
CA ASP A 153 -3.91 4.83 7.89
C ASP A 153 -4.49 5.33 6.56
N PRO A 154 -3.79 6.16 5.83
CA PRO A 154 -2.41 6.62 6.04
C PRO A 154 -2.27 7.89 6.91
N GLY A 155 -3.26 8.25 7.73
CA GLY A 155 -3.21 9.40 8.63
C GLY A 155 -3.02 10.73 7.90
N ALA A 156 -2.07 11.54 8.34
CA ALA A 156 -1.73 12.84 7.75
C ALA A 156 -0.89 12.70 6.47
N PHE A 157 -1.35 11.89 5.52
CA PHE A 157 -0.67 11.71 4.22
C PHE A 157 -0.70 13.01 3.40
N PRO A 158 0.39 13.42 2.74
CA PRO A 158 0.48 14.70 2.02
C PRO A 158 -0.21 14.65 0.64
N TRP A 159 -1.53 14.53 0.63
CA TRP A 159 -2.34 14.25 -0.57
C TRP A 159 -2.13 15.23 -1.71
N GLU A 160 -2.07 16.53 -1.43
CA GLU A 160 -1.91 17.55 -2.48
C GLU A 160 -0.59 17.37 -3.23
N ALA A 161 0.53 17.33 -2.48
CA ALA A 161 1.85 17.12 -3.05
C ALA A 161 1.98 15.76 -3.74
N TYR A 162 1.33 14.73 -3.19
CA TYR A 162 1.32 13.39 -3.78
C TYR A 162 0.57 13.33 -5.11
N MET A 163 -0.61 13.94 -5.20
CA MET A 163 -1.40 13.96 -6.44
C MET A 163 -0.72 14.80 -7.54
N GLN A 164 0.00 15.86 -7.17
CA GLN A 164 0.86 16.58 -8.13
C GLN A 164 1.93 15.65 -8.74
N ARG A 165 2.64 14.88 -7.91
CA ARG A 165 3.63 13.89 -8.38
C ARG A 165 3.01 12.83 -9.27
N VAL A 166 1.83 12.33 -8.92
CA VAL A 166 1.10 11.38 -9.78
C VAL A 166 0.82 12.01 -11.15
N ALA A 167 0.37 13.25 -11.20
CA ALA A 167 0.10 13.96 -12.45
C ALA A 167 1.37 14.17 -13.30
N GLU A 168 2.51 14.41 -12.70
CA GLU A 168 3.81 14.56 -13.38
C GLU A 168 4.26 13.25 -14.08
N HIS A 169 3.76 12.10 -13.62
CA HIS A 169 4.09 10.78 -14.17
C HIS A 169 3.01 10.21 -15.12
N LEU A 170 1.91 10.96 -15.34
CA LEU A 170 0.87 10.61 -16.31
C LEU A 170 1.24 11.09 -17.73
#